data_a6f56aebbcbeef22687e4536734f0830
#
_entry.id   a6f56aebbcbeef22687e4536734f0830
#
_cell.length_a   1.000
_cell.length_b   1.000
_cell.length_c   1.000
_cell.angle_alpha   90.00
_cell.angle_beta   90.00
_cell.angle_gamma   90.00
#
_symmetry.space_group_name_H-M   'P 1'
#
loop_
_entity.id
_entity.type
_entity.pdbx_description
1 polymer ?
#
loop_
_entity_poly.entity_id
_entity_poly.type
_entity_poly.pdbx_seq_one_letter_code
_entity_poly.pdbx_strand_id
1 'polypeptide(L)'
;LADYSLSQAVVFRDSLNPRLFEDFKLLPEVRNQLLKIAQDFQDFLGIDNLEVSDITISGSNAAYTYTPHSDIDLHLLVDIAELDHSEVYRELFDAKKFQYNNMHDITIAGYDVELYVQDSRQEHHSLGIYSVLHDTWVSEPKQIKADVDDLSVRSKVQKLSDKIVRSLETTDRAQAEKVWQSIKDMRKTGLGSGGEFSTENLAFKVLRTQGLLKDLLAHIHKLRDQELSLPEQVS
;
A
#
# COMPACT_ATOMS: atom_id res chain seq x y z
N LEU A 1 -11.83 -12.61 17.36
CA LEU A 1 -11.80 -11.18 16.97
C LEU A 1 -11.93 -10.26 18.19
N ALA A 2 -11.04 -10.45 19.17
CA ALA A 2 -11.02 -9.58 20.34
C ALA A 2 -10.67 -8.11 20.00
N ASP A 3 -10.08 -7.85 18.82
CA ASP A 3 -9.48 -6.57 18.48
C ASP A 3 -10.03 -5.90 17.20
N TYR A 4 -11.25 -6.24 16.75
CA TYR A 4 -11.83 -5.51 15.63
C TYR A 4 -12.24 -4.09 16.03
N SER A 5 -11.76 -3.11 15.29
CA SER A 5 -12.26 -1.72 15.31
C SER A 5 -12.20 -1.15 13.88
N LEU A 6 -13.27 -0.47 13.46
CA LEU A 6 -13.29 0.24 12.18
C LEU A 6 -12.15 1.27 12.07
N SER A 7 -11.71 1.82 13.21
CA SER A 7 -10.59 2.76 13.27
C SER A 7 -9.24 2.17 12.84
N GLN A 8 -9.13 0.84 12.72
CA GLN A 8 -7.96 0.18 12.11
C GLN A 8 -7.88 0.38 10.59
N ALA A 9 -9.01 0.69 9.95
CA ALA A 9 -9.10 0.89 8.50
C ALA A 9 -9.31 2.35 8.09
N VAL A 10 -10.12 3.10 8.85
CA VAL A 10 -10.48 4.48 8.54
C VAL A 10 -10.86 5.26 9.78
N VAL A 11 -10.43 6.52 9.85
CA VAL A 11 -10.87 7.51 10.82
C VAL A 11 -11.14 8.79 10.04
N PHE A 12 -12.35 9.34 10.13
CA PHE A 12 -12.68 10.64 9.51
C PHE A 12 -12.23 11.77 10.44
N ARG A 13 -11.36 12.63 9.94
CA ARG A 13 -10.74 13.71 10.72
C ARG A 13 -11.14 15.07 10.17
N ASP A 14 -11.03 16.08 11.03
CA ASP A 14 -11.33 17.49 10.67
C ASP A 14 -10.06 18.23 10.18
N SER A 15 -8.88 17.65 10.35
CA SER A 15 -7.59 18.20 9.93
C SER A 15 -6.73 17.18 9.19
N LEU A 16 -5.84 17.64 8.34
CA LEU A 16 -4.76 16.85 7.80
C LEU A 16 -3.86 16.34 8.93
N ASN A 17 -3.03 15.34 8.64
CA ASN A 17 -2.13 14.77 9.62
C ASN A 17 -1.12 15.81 10.11
N PRO A 18 -1.21 16.28 11.38
CA PRO A 18 -0.35 17.35 11.90
C PRO A 18 1.11 16.93 12.10
N ARG A 19 1.40 15.62 11.98
CA ARG A 19 2.78 15.11 11.95
C ARG A 19 3.45 15.28 10.60
N LEU A 20 2.66 15.51 9.53
CA LEU A 20 3.14 15.65 8.16
C LEU A 20 2.86 17.03 7.58
N PHE A 21 1.76 17.69 7.98
CA PHE A 21 1.28 18.93 7.39
C PHE A 21 1.03 20.00 8.44
N GLU A 22 1.38 21.24 8.09
CA GLU A 22 1.00 22.47 8.75
C GLU A 22 0.54 23.48 7.70
N ASP A 23 -0.54 24.23 7.96
CA ASP A 23 -1.09 25.23 7.04
C ASP A 23 -1.23 24.74 5.59
N PHE A 24 -1.74 23.53 5.41
CA PHE A 24 -1.95 22.88 4.09
C PHE A 24 -0.66 22.58 3.30
N LYS A 25 0.50 22.65 3.94
CA LYS A 25 1.80 22.30 3.36
C LYS A 25 2.49 21.20 4.15
N LEU A 26 3.33 20.42 3.48
CA LEU A 26 4.22 19.50 4.18
C LEU A 26 5.15 20.28 5.10
N LEU A 27 5.38 19.73 6.29
CA LEU A 27 6.44 20.21 7.16
C LEU A 27 7.77 20.18 6.42
N PRO A 28 8.63 21.21 6.50
CA PRO A 28 9.87 21.28 5.74
C PRO A 28 10.79 20.07 5.93
N GLU A 29 10.90 19.56 7.16
CA GLU A 29 11.68 18.37 7.47
C GLU A 29 11.11 17.10 6.82
N VAL A 30 9.78 16.96 6.81
CA VAL A 30 9.09 15.84 6.15
C VAL A 30 9.34 15.89 4.65
N ARG A 31 9.11 17.05 4.03
CA ARG A 31 9.34 17.25 2.61
C ARG A 31 10.78 16.93 2.20
N ASN A 32 11.75 17.47 2.94
CA ASN A 32 13.17 17.25 2.65
C ASN A 32 13.55 15.78 2.76
N GLN A 33 12.98 15.06 3.73
CA GLN A 33 13.26 13.64 3.90
C GLN A 33 12.61 12.80 2.80
N LEU A 34 11.36 13.12 2.39
CA LEU A 34 10.70 12.46 1.26
C LEU A 34 11.48 12.62 -0.05
N LEU A 35 12.02 13.82 -0.31
CA LEU A 35 12.87 14.06 -1.49
C LEU A 35 14.15 13.22 -1.47
N LYS A 36 14.79 13.06 -0.30
CA LYS A 36 15.97 12.20 -0.17
C LYS A 36 15.64 10.73 -0.40
N ILE A 37 14.52 10.25 0.14
CA ILE A 37 14.05 8.87 -0.06
C ILE A 37 13.75 8.63 -1.54
N ALA A 38 13.08 9.58 -2.20
CA ALA A 38 12.80 9.49 -3.64
C ALA A 38 14.07 9.43 -4.48
N GLN A 39 15.09 10.23 -4.14
CA GLN A 39 16.38 10.20 -4.81
C GLN A 39 17.09 8.86 -4.60
N ASP A 40 17.16 8.34 -3.38
CA ASP A 40 17.75 7.05 -3.06
C ASP A 40 17.07 5.91 -3.83
N PHE A 41 15.73 5.95 -3.91
CA PHE A 41 14.98 4.98 -4.69
C PHE A 41 15.22 5.13 -6.20
N GLN A 42 15.31 6.35 -6.73
CA GLN A 42 15.65 6.59 -8.14
C GLN A 42 17.05 6.02 -8.47
N ASP A 43 18.03 6.23 -7.60
CA ASP A 43 19.36 5.66 -7.75
C ASP A 43 19.33 4.11 -7.71
N PHE A 44 18.51 3.53 -6.82
CA PHE A 44 18.30 2.10 -6.74
C PHE A 44 17.64 1.50 -8.00
N LEU A 45 16.78 2.25 -8.70
CA LEU A 45 16.21 1.80 -9.97
C LEU A 45 17.31 1.50 -10.99
N GLY A 46 18.41 2.26 -10.97
CA GLY A 46 19.58 2.02 -11.79
C GLY A 46 19.32 2.22 -13.28
N ILE A 47 18.43 3.15 -13.64
CA ILE A 47 18.10 3.49 -15.02
C ILE A 47 18.71 4.86 -15.33
N ASP A 48 19.69 4.87 -16.23
CA ASP A 48 20.36 6.09 -16.65
C ASP A 48 19.37 7.06 -17.31
N ASN A 49 19.42 8.33 -16.92
CA ASN A 49 18.58 9.41 -17.44
C ASN A 49 17.07 9.18 -17.29
N LEU A 50 16.64 8.46 -16.25
CA LEU A 50 15.21 8.33 -15.94
C LEU A 50 14.65 9.70 -15.55
N GLU A 51 13.81 10.28 -16.40
CA GLU A 51 13.13 11.54 -16.11
C GLU A 51 11.95 11.32 -15.17
N VAL A 52 12.06 11.84 -13.94
CA VAL A 52 10.98 11.88 -12.96
C VAL A 52 10.27 13.23 -13.09
N SER A 53 9.06 13.23 -13.60
CA SER A 53 8.28 14.44 -13.87
C SER A 53 7.73 15.07 -12.59
N ASP A 54 7.40 14.27 -11.58
CA ASP A 54 6.98 14.73 -10.26
C ASP A 54 7.26 13.64 -9.20
N ILE A 55 7.32 14.06 -7.95
CA ILE A 55 7.36 13.19 -6.77
C ILE A 55 6.15 13.54 -5.93
N THR A 56 5.25 12.58 -5.72
CA THR A 56 3.98 12.84 -5.03
C THR A 56 3.75 11.92 -3.85
N ILE A 57 2.98 12.38 -2.88
CA ILE A 57 2.37 11.51 -1.88
C ILE A 57 0.87 11.47 -2.07
N SER A 58 0.30 10.30 -1.81
CA SER A 58 -1.13 10.04 -1.91
C SER A 58 -1.64 9.20 -0.72
N GLY A 59 -2.81 8.62 -0.85
CA GLY A 59 -3.39 7.75 0.17
C GLY A 59 -3.98 8.50 1.36
N SER A 60 -4.23 7.77 2.45
CA SER A 60 -4.94 8.33 3.61
C SER A 60 -4.14 9.40 4.35
N ASN A 61 -2.81 9.36 4.31
CA ASN A 61 -1.95 10.39 4.91
C ASN A 61 -1.93 11.71 4.11
N ALA A 62 -2.32 11.69 2.82
CA ALA A 62 -2.56 12.89 2.03
C ALA A 62 -4.05 13.28 2.00
N ALA A 63 -4.83 12.80 2.97
CA ALA A 63 -6.26 13.04 3.08
C ALA A 63 -6.70 13.17 4.54
N TYR A 64 -8.00 13.36 4.77
CA TYR A 64 -8.59 13.44 6.12
C TYR A 64 -8.98 12.07 6.71
N THR A 65 -8.41 10.98 6.20
CA THR A 65 -8.80 9.61 6.58
C THR A 65 -7.67 8.78 7.16
N TYR A 66 -6.57 9.44 7.55
CA TYR A 66 -5.41 8.76 8.11
C TYR A 66 -5.69 8.15 9.50
N THR A 67 -5.03 7.04 9.74
CA THR A 67 -5.01 6.29 11.01
C THR A 67 -3.57 6.15 11.50
N PRO A 68 -3.33 5.71 12.74
CA PRO A 68 -1.97 5.36 13.19
C PRO A 68 -1.30 4.24 12.37
N HIS A 69 -2.06 3.51 11.56
CA HIS A 69 -1.59 2.39 10.73
C HIS A 69 -1.57 2.73 9.24
N SER A 70 -1.71 4.01 8.89
CA SER A 70 -1.58 4.48 7.52
C SER A 70 -0.12 4.49 7.08
N ASP A 71 0.10 4.21 5.81
CA ASP A 71 1.40 4.33 5.17
C ASP A 71 1.52 5.71 4.50
N ILE A 72 2.72 6.13 4.14
CA ILE A 72 2.98 7.25 3.23
C ILE A 72 3.28 6.64 1.87
N ASP A 73 2.33 6.71 0.94
CA ASP A 73 2.51 6.24 -0.42
C ASP A 73 3.29 7.30 -1.22
N LEU A 74 4.59 7.07 -1.44
CA LEU A 74 5.50 7.98 -2.15
C LEU A 74 5.69 7.50 -3.60
N HIS A 75 5.25 8.31 -4.56
CA HIS A 75 5.25 7.97 -5.97
C HIS A 75 6.28 8.80 -6.74
N LEU A 76 7.11 8.14 -7.55
CA LEU A 76 7.89 8.76 -8.61
C LEU A 76 7.07 8.68 -9.91
N LEU A 77 6.71 9.83 -10.46
CA LEU A 77 5.94 9.91 -11.69
C LEU A 77 6.90 9.93 -12.89
N VAL A 78 6.74 8.95 -13.77
CA VAL A 78 7.56 8.74 -14.97
C VAL A 78 6.64 8.60 -16.17
N ASP A 79 6.97 9.22 -17.30
CA ASP A 79 6.28 8.92 -18.55
C ASP A 79 6.78 7.58 -19.12
N ILE A 80 6.11 6.50 -18.69
CA ILE A 80 6.51 5.15 -19.10
C ILE A 80 6.28 4.91 -20.60
N ALA A 81 5.35 5.62 -21.23
CA ALA A 81 5.07 5.46 -22.64
C ALA A 81 6.16 6.04 -23.54
N GLU A 82 7.00 6.93 -23.03
CA GLU A 82 8.18 7.46 -23.74
C GLU A 82 9.41 6.55 -23.63
N LEU A 83 9.35 5.53 -22.75
CA LEU A 83 10.43 4.57 -22.63
C LEU A 83 10.33 3.50 -23.72
N ASP A 84 11.45 3.21 -24.41
CA ASP A 84 11.54 2.07 -25.30
C ASP A 84 11.23 0.78 -24.52
N HIS A 85 10.36 -0.09 -25.05
CA HIS A 85 9.93 -1.30 -24.35
C HIS A 85 9.17 -1.06 -23.03
N SER A 86 8.21 -0.16 -23.04
CA SER A 86 7.44 0.28 -21.85
C SER A 86 6.86 -0.86 -20.97
N GLU A 87 6.48 -2.00 -21.56
CA GLU A 87 6.00 -3.17 -20.81
C GLU A 87 7.10 -3.79 -19.93
N VAL A 88 8.34 -3.89 -20.45
CA VAL A 88 9.49 -4.39 -19.70
C VAL A 88 9.81 -3.46 -18.53
N TYR A 89 9.73 -2.14 -18.76
CA TYR A 89 9.94 -1.18 -17.68
C TYR A 89 8.86 -1.25 -16.60
N ARG A 90 7.60 -1.50 -16.94
CA ARG A 90 6.53 -1.71 -15.94
C ARG A 90 6.85 -2.89 -15.02
N GLU A 91 7.22 -4.03 -15.60
CA GLU A 91 7.63 -5.21 -14.82
C GLU A 91 8.89 -4.94 -13.98
N LEU A 92 9.88 -4.24 -14.56
CA LEU A 92 11.10 -3.87 -13.85
C LEU A 92 10.81 -2.94 -12.66
N PHE A 93 9.99 -1.92 -12.86
CA PHE A 93 9.59 -1.00 -11.79
C PHE A 93 8.84 -1.73 -10.66
N ASP A 94 7.92 -2.63 -10.99
CA ASP A 94 7.21 -3.42 -9.99
C ASP A 94 8.15 -4.35 -9.22
N ALA A 95 9.10 -4.98 -9.89
CA ALA A 95 10.10 -5.83 -9.26
C ALA A 95 11.05 -5.02 -8.34
N LYS A 96 11.55 -3.89 -8.82
CA LYS A 96 12.43 -2.99 -8.06
C LYS A 96 11.73 -2.37 -6.86
N LYS A 97 10.48 -1.91 -7.03
CA LYS A 97 9.64 -1.43 -5.94
C LYS A 97 9.49 -2.49 -4.86
N PHE A 98 9.10 -3.70 -5.25
CA PHE A 98 8.95 -4.82 -4.30
C PHE A 98 10.27 -5.10 -3.57
N GLN A 99 11.39 -5.14 -4.29
CA GLN A 99 12.70 -5.37 -3.69
C GLN A 99 13.06 -4.26 -2.70
N TYR A 100 12.93 -2.99 -3.08
CA TYR A 100 13.28 -1.84 -2.23
C TYR A 100 12.43 -1.81 -0.95
N ASN A 101 11.12 -1.89 -1.08
CA ASN A 101 10.20 -1.88 0.06
C ASN A 101 10.40 -3.08 1.01
N ASN A 102 10.95 -4.21 0.53
CA ASN A 102 11.29 -5.34 1.40
C ASN A 102 12.69 -5.26 2.02
N MET A 103 13.60 -4.47 1.45
CA MET A 103 14.96 -4.30 1.96
C MET A 103 15.07 -3.19 3.01
N HIS A 104 14.10 -2.28 3.06
CA HIS A 104 14.15 -1.09 3.89
C HIS A 104 12.88 -0.94 4.73
N ASP A 105 13.06 -0.60 6.00
CA ASP A 105 12.00 -0.20 6.93
C ASP A 105 12.11 1.32 7.17
N ILE A 106 11.69 2.11 6.17
CA ILE A 106 11.80 3.57 6.22
C ILE A 106 10.55 4.16 6.85
N THR A 107 10.72 5.00 7.86
CA THR A 107 9.60 5.67 8.54
C THR A 107 9.78 7.19 8.60
N ILE A 108 8.69 7.93 8.44
CA ILE A 108 8.61 9.38 8.68
C ILE A 108 7.52 9.65 9.70
N ALA A 109 7.87 10.32 10.80
CA ALA A 109 6.94 10.66 11.87
C ALA A 109 6.15 9.47 12.43
N GLY A 110 6.71 8.26 12.33
CA GLY A 110 6.11 7.00 12.79
C GLY A 110 5.16 6.34 11.77
N TYR A 111 5.18 6.79 10.52
CA TYR A 111 4.48 6.17 9.39
C TYR A 111 5.48 5.51 8.45
N ASP A 112 5.18 4.28 8.02
CA ASP A 112 5.98 3.58 7.02
C ASP A 112 5.88 4.28 5.67
N VAL A 113 7.00 4.34 4.93
CA VAL A 113 7.04 4.92 3.58
C VAL A 113 7.11 3.80 2.58
N GLU A 114 6.07 3.68 1.75
CA GLU A 114 6.03 2.75 0.61
C GLU A 114 6.30 3.51 -0.69
N LEU A 115 7.26 3.00 -1.47
CA LEU A 115 7.67 3.61 -2.73
C LEU A 115 7.01 2.96 -3.94
N TYR A 116 6.68 3.81 -4.92
CA TYR A 116 6.04 3.41 -6.18
C TYR A 116 6.66 4.15 -7.35
N VAL A 117 6.78 3.50 -8.51
CA VAL A 117 6.92 4.18 -9.79
C VAL A 117 5.56 4.16 -10.46
N GLN A 118 5.08 5.30 -10.89
CA GLN A 118 3.77 5.45 -11.48
C GLN A 118 3.88 6.13 -12.85
N ASP A 119 3.07 5.65 -13.80
CA ASP A 119 2.93 6.30 -15.11
C ASP A 119 2.26 7.67 -14.93
N SER A 120 2.92 8.73 -15.37
CA SER A 120 2.43 10.11 -15.25
C SER A 120 1.11 10.35 -16.01
N ARG A 121 0.79 9.47 -16.98
CA ARG A 121 -0.46 9.49 -17.77
C ARG A 121 -1.61 8.73 -17.11
N GLN A 122 -1.34 8.01 -16.03
CA GLN A 122 -2.37 7.24 -15.33
C GLN A 122 -3.25 8.15 -14.47
N GLU A 123 -4.57 8.00 -14.60
CA GLU A 123 -5.51 8.72 -13.74
C GLU A 123 -5.34 8.34 -12.27
N HIS A 124 -5.38 9.34 -11.42
CA HIS A 124 -5.30 9.19 -9.98
C HIS A 124 -6.70 9.12 -9.37
N HIS A 125 -6.94 8.13 -8.53
CA HIS A 125 -8.21 7.97 -7.81
C HIS A 125 -8.09 8.23 -6.30
N SER A 126 -6.98 8.87 -5.87
CA SER A 126 -6.76 9.19 -4.45
C SER A 126 -7.57 10.41 -4.01
N LEU A 127 -7.96 10.43 -2.73
CA LEU A 127 -8.72 11.53 -2.11
C LEU A 127 -7.94 12.83 -2.03
N GLY A 128 -6.61 12.76 -2.01
CA GLY A 128 -5.70 13.89 -2.07
C GLY A 128 -4.36 13.46 -2.66
N ILE A 129 -3.70 14.37 -3.39
CA ILE A 129 -2.38 14.16 -4.00
C ILE A 129 -1.57 15.43 -3.80
N TYR A 130 -0.45 15.30 -3.12
CA TYR A 130 0.48 16.40 -2.87
C TYR A 130 1.78 16.20 -3.64
N SER A 131 2.18 17.18 -4.43
CA SER A 131 3.51 17.21 -5.06
C SER A 131 4.55 17.60 -4.02
N VAL A 132 5.41 16.66 -3.69
CA VAL A 132 6.57 16.87 -2.81
C VAL A 132 7.63 17.70 -3.55
N LEU A 133 7.77 17.48 -4.86
CA LEU A 133 8.74 18.19 -5.71
C LEU A 133 8.40 19.69 -5.80
N HIS A 134 7.13 20.02 -6.09
CA HIS A 134 6.66 21.39 -6.30
C HIS A 134 6.09 22.06 -5.06
N ASP A 135 6.01 21.33 -3.92
CA ASP A 135 5.48 21.82 -2.64
C ASP A 135 4.04 22.38 -2.75
N THR A 136 3.17 21.64 -3.43
CA THR A 136 1.79 22.08 -3.70
C THR A 136 0.85 20.89 -3.88
N TRP A 137 -0.44 21.12 -3.67
CA TRP A 137 -1.47 20.15 -4.00
C TRP A 137 -1.66 20.00 -5.51
N VAL A 138 -1.57 18.79 -6.02
CA VAL A 138 -2.03 18.41 -7.36
C VAL A 138 -3.55 18.21 -7.35
N SER A 139 -4.04 17.58 -6.28
CA SER A 139 -5.47 17.43 -5.99
C SER A 139 -5.68 17.66 -4.50
N GLU A 140 -6.37 18.74 -4.15
CA GLU A 140 -6.67 19.06 -2.76
C GLU A 140 -7.59 18.01 -2.14
N PRO A 141 -7.30 17.55 -0.91
CA PRO A 141 -8.13 16.58 -0.24
C PRO A 141 -9.46 17.20 0.18
N LYS A 142 -10.54 16.45 -0.03
CA LYS A 142 -11.87 16.85 0.41
C LYS A 142 -12.21 16.15 1.73
N GLN A 143 -12.84 16.89 2.65
CA GLN A 143 -13.44 16.29 3.83
C GLN A 143 -14.66 15.48 3.39
N ILE A 144 -14.53 14.15 3.46
CA ILE A 144 -15.60 13.22 3.13
C ILE A 144 -15.95 12.48 4.42
N LYS A 145 -17.25 12.47 4.75
CA LYS A 145 -17.81 11.57 5.77
C LYS A 145 -18.62 10.52 5.01
N ALA A 146 -18.01 9.39 4.72
CA ALA A 146 -18.73 8.28 4.13
C ALA A 146 -19.57 7.58 5.22
N ASP A 147 -20.80 7.21 4.85
CA ASP A 147 -21.63 6.33 5.69
C ASP A 147 -21.09 4.90 5.52
N VAL A 148 -20.34 4.44 6.51
CA VAL A 148 -19.71 3.12 6.49
C VAL A 148 -20.54 2.17 7.32
N ASP A 149 -21.03 1.09 6.69
CA ASP A 149 -21.70 0.00 7.40
C ASP A 149 -20.68 -0.85 8.18
N ASP A 150 -20.45 -0.45 9.43
CA ASP A 150 -19.51 -1.13 10.34
C ASP A 150 -19.86 -2.61 10.55
N LEU A 151 -21.15 -2.97 10.59
CA LEU A 151 -21.58 -4.36 10.77
C LEU A 151 -21.19 -5.22 9.57
N SER A 152 -21.34 -4.71 8.35
CA SER A 152 -20.93 -5.39 7.13
C SER A 152 -19.42 -5.54 7.07
N VAL A 153 -18.64 -4.51 7.41
CA VAL A 153 -17.17 -4.58 7.48
C VAL A 153 -16.76 -5.65 8.49
N ARG A 154 -17.27 -5.60 9.72
CA ARG A 154 -16.99 -6.56 10.78
C ARG A 154 -17.28 -8.00 10.37
N SER A 155 -18.48 -8.24 9.79
CA SER A 155 -18.87 -9.57 9.30
C SER A 155 -17.92 -10.09 8.22
N LYS A 156 -17.48 -9.21 7.32
CA LYS A 156 -16.52 -9.55 6.26
C LYS A 156 -15.14 -9.85 6.83
N VAL A 157 -14.64 -9.03 7.76
CA VAL A 157 -13.38 -9.26 8.46
C VAL A 157 -13.41 -10.63 9.15
N GLN A 158 -14.49 -10.94 9.88
CA GLN A 158 -14.61 -12.24 10.55
C GLN A 158 -14.48 -13.41 9.56
N LYS A 159 -15.27 -13.39 8.48
CA LYS A 159 -15.27 -14.46 7.48
C LYS A 159 -13.89 -14.65 6.82
N LEU A 160 -13.21 -13.54 6.53
CA LEU A 160 -11.88 -13.58 5.92
C LEU A 160 -10.81 -14.03 6.92
N SER A 161 -10.86 -13.56 8.17
CA SER A 161 -9.96 -14.01 9.24
C SER A 161 -10.07 -15.52 9.44
N ASP A 162 -11.29 -16.06 9.55
CA ASP A 162 -11.50 -17.50 9.69
C ASP A 162 -10.97 -18.29 8.48
N LYS A 163 -11.07 -17.71 7.29
CA LYS A 163 -10.55 -18.31 6.07
C LYS A 163 -9.01 -18.31 6.05
N ILE A 164 -8.39 -17.20 6.47
CA ILE A 164 -6.93 -17.07 6.59
C ILE A 164 -6.41 -18.05 7.64
N VAL A 165 -6.97 -18.04 8.86
CA VAL A 165 -6.52 -18.92 9.96
C VAL A 165 -6.55 -20.39 9.54
N ARG A 166 -7.63 -20.85 8.90
CA ARG A 166 -7.68 -22.21 8.34
C ARG A 166 -6.63 -22.45 7.26
N SER A 167 -6.31 -21.42 6.47
CA SER A 167 -5.29 -21.52 5.44
C SER A 167 -3.87 -21.61 6.01
N LEU A 168 -3.62 -21.06 7.21
CA LEU A 168 -2.33 -21.19 7.89
C LEU A 168 -2.07 -22.61 8.43
N GLU A 169 -3.11 -23.43 8.56
CA GLU A 169 -3.02 -24.83 9.00
C GLU A 169 -2.82 -25.81 7.82
N THR A 170 -3.05 -25.37 6.58
CA THR A 170 -2.90 -26.25 5.41
C THR A 170 -1.45 -26.44 5.02
N THR A 171 -1.13 -27.64 4.50
CA THR A 171 0.14 -27.94 3.83
C THR A 171 0.04 -27.82 2.30
N ASP A 172 -1.15 -27.53 1.77
CA ASP A 172 -1.41 -27.33 0.35
C ASP A 172 -1.20 -25.87 -0.04
N ARG A 173 -0.06 -25.57 -0.67
CA ARG A 173 0.30 -24.25 -1.16
C ARG A 173 -0.75 -23.69 -2.14
N ALA A 174 -1.25 -24.51 -3.06
CA ALA A 174 -2.21 -24.03 -4.04
C ALA A 174 -3.53 -23.57 -3.38
N GLN A 175 -3.93 -24.22 -2.29
CA GLN A 175 -5.07 -23.78 -1.50
C GLN A 175 -4.81 -22.44 -0.81
N ALA A 176 -3.63 -22.25 -0.21
CA ALA A 176 -3.26 -20.99 0.42
C ALA A 176 -3.18 -19.83 -0.59
N GLU A 177 -2.58 -20.07 -1.77
CA GLU A 177 -2.51 -19.09 -2.87
C GLU A 177 -3.91 -18.69 -3.37
N LYS A 178 -4.86 -19.64 -3.47
CA LYS A 178 -6.26 -19.33 -3.83
C LYS A 178 -6.93 -18.41 -2.82
N VAL A 179 -6.66 -18.60 -1.52
CA VAL A 179 -7.18 -17.70 -0.48
C VAL A 179 -6.61 -16.30 -0.67
N TRP A 180 -5.30 -16.17 -0.83
CA TRP A 180 -4.65 -14.89 -1.08
C TRP A 180 -5.20 -14.20 -2.33
N GLN A 181 -5.31 -14.91 -3.45
CA GLN A 181 -5.85 -14.35 -4.69
C GLN A 181 -7.29 -13.88 -4.52
N SER A 182 -8.14 -14.68 -3.84
CA SER A 182 -9.54 -14.31 -3.59
C SER A 182 -9.68 -13.02 -2.77
N ILE A 183 -8.74 -12.76 -1.84
CA ILE A 183 -8.72 -11.53 -1.03
C ILE A 183 -8.31 -10.33 -1.90
N LYS A 184 -7.30 -10.49 -2.76
CA LYS A 184 -6.88 -9.44 -3.70
C LYS A 184 -7.99 -9.06 -4.69
N ASP A 185 -8.63 -10.06 -5.28
CA ASP A 185 -9.72 -9.86 -6.25
C ASP A 185 -10.93 -9.18 -5.60
N MET A 186 -11.27 -9.59 -4.38
CA MET A 186 -12.31 -8.95 -3.58
C MET A 186 -11.99 -7.46 -3.36
N ARG A 187 -10.76 -7.12 -2.94
CA ARG A 187 -10.34 -5.73 -2.76
C ARG A 187 -10.43 -4.94 -4.06
N LYS A 188 -9.91 -5.49 -5.16
CA LYS A 188 -9.95 -4.87 -6.48
C LYS A 188 -11.38 -4.57 -6.92
N THR A 189 -12.29 -5.54 -6.76
CA THR A 189 -13.72 -5.37 -7.06
C THR A 189 -14.35 -4.30 -6.19
N GLY A 190 -14.08 -4.30 -4.87
CA GLY A 190 -14.58 -3.29 -3.94
C GLY A 190 -14.13 -1.88 -4.29
N LEU A 191 -12.84 -1.70 -4.61
CA LEU A 191 -12.31 -0.40 -5.05
C LEU A 191 -12.97 0.08 -6.34
N GLY A 192 -13.23 -0.80 -7.29
CA GLY A 192 -13.87 -0.45 -8.56
C GLY A 192 -15.36 -0.11 -8.42
N SER A 193 -16.08 -0.69 -7.46
CA SER A 193 -17.52 -0.50 -7.28
C SER A 193 -17.91 0.54 -6.22
N GLY A 194 -17.17 0.61 -5.12
CA GLY A 194 -17.48 1.44 -3.95
C GLY A 194 -16.33 2.35 -3.49
N GLY A 195 -15.20 2.33 -4.21
CA GLY A 195 -14.05 3.17 -3.89
C GLY A 195 -13.36 2.79 -2.58
N GLU A 196 -12.64 3.75 -2.00
CA GLU A 196 -11.83 3.55 -0.79
C GLU A 196 -12.65 3.13 0.43
N PHE A 197 -13.93 3.51 0.51
CA PHE A 197 -14.81 3.21 1.64
C PHE A 197 -15.66 1.96 1.43
N SER A 198 -15.43 1.20 0.37
CA SER A 198 -16.11 -0.09 0.18
C SER A 198 -15.82 -1.04 1.33
N THR A 199 -16.82 -1.83 1.70
CA THR A 199 -16.74 -2.86 2.75
C THR A 199 -15.54 -3.80 2.51
N GLU A 200 -15.26 -4.12 1.25
CA GLU A 200 -14.16 -4.97 0.79
C GLU A 200 -12.79 -4.35 1.10
N ASN A 201 -12.62 -3.08 0.73
CA ASN A 201 -11.34 -2.39 0.96
C ASN A 201 -11.11 -2.13 2.45
N LEU A 202 -12.15 -1.74 3.19
CA LEU A 202 -12.04 -1.53 4.63
C LEU A 202 -11.72 -2.84 5.36
N ALA A 203 -12.37 -3.95 5.00
CA ALA A 203 -12.04 -5.26 5.55
C ALA A 203 -10.59 -5.66 5.24
N PHE A 204 -10.11 -5.42 4.02
CA PHE A 204 -8.71 -5.65 3.65
C PHE A 204 -7.76 -4.82 4.53
N LYS A 205 -8.03 -3.53 4.74
CA LYS A 205 -7.22 -2.65 5.60
C LYS A 205 -7.16 -3.17 7.04
N VAL A 206 -8.29 -3.60 7.61
CA VAL A 206 -8.32 -4.22 8.96
C VAL A 206 -7.44 -5.48 9.02
N LEU A 207 -7.59 -6.40 8.06
CA LEU A 207 -6.79 -7.63 8.02
C LEU A 207 -5.28 -7.34 7.89
N ARG A 208 -4.91 -6.30 7.12
CA ARG A 208 -3.53 -5.83 6.99
C ARG A 208 -3.01 -5.31 8.32
N THR A 209 -3.75 -4.43 8.98
CA THR A 209 -3.41 -3.86 10.30
C THR A 209 -3.27 -4.94 11.38
N GLN A 210 -4.08 -6.01 11.31
CA GLN A 210 -4.00 -7.15 12.22
C GLN A 210 -2.84 -8.12 11.90
N GLY A 211 -2.09 -7.90 10.82
CA GLY A 211 -0.96 -8.74 10.40
C GLY A 211 -1.36 -10.01 9.65
N LEU A 212 -2.66 -10.35 9.57
CA LEU A 212 -3.14 -11.60 9.00
C LEU A 212 -2.74 -11.80 7.52
N LEU A 213 -2.67 -10.71 6.75
CA LEU A 213 -2.24 -10.77 5.35
C LEU A 213 -0.74 -11.08 5.24
N LYS A 214 0.07 -10.52 6.14
CA LYS A 214 1.52 -10.79 6.22
C LYS A 214 1.76 -12.25 6.60
N ASP A 215 1.03 -12.77 7.58
CA ASP A 215 1.14 -14.16 8.02
C ASP A 215 0.78 -15.13 6.89
N LEU A 216 -0.30 -14.86 6.15
CA LEU A 216 -0.70 -15.68 5.01
C LEU A 216 0.36 -15.72 3.91
N LEU A 217 0.94 -14.57 3.55
CA LEU A 217 2.02 -14.51 2.55
C LEU A 217 3.27 -15.25 3.02
N ALA A 218 3.68 -15.07 4.29
CA ALA A 218 4.82 -15.77 4.86
C ALA A 218 4.60 -17.29 4.84
N HIS A 219 3.38 -17.74 5.14
CA HIS A 219 3.02 -19.16 5.07
C HIS A 219 3.11 -19.72 3.63
N ILE A 220 2.60 -18.99 2.64
CA ILE A 220 2.69 -19.37 1.21
C ILE A 220 4.15 -19.51 0.78
N HIS A 221 5.01 -18.54 1.15
CA HIS A 221 6.43 -18.59 0.84
C HIS A 221 7.11 -19.81 1.49
N LYS A 222 6.81 -20.04 2.77
CA LYS A 222 7.33 -21.22 3.49
C LYS A 222 6.95 -22.54 2.82
N LEU A 223 5.70 -22.69 2.39
CA LEU A 223 5.24 -23.90 1.69
C LEU A 223 5.96 -24.05 0.34
N ARG A 224 6.16 -22.96 -0.40
CA ARG A 224 6.94 -22.99 -1.65
C ARG A 224 8.37 -23.43 -1.41
N ASP A 225 9.03 -22.87 -0.39
CA ASP A 225 10.41 -23.23 -0.05
C ASP A 225 10.51 -24.72 0.32
N GLN A 226 9.53 -25.25 1.05
CA GLN A 226 9.46 -26.67 1.40
C GLN A 226 9.28 -27.56 0.17
N GLU A 227 8.44 -27.18 -0.80
CA GLU A 227 8.25 -27.91 -2.05
C GLU A 227 9.51 -27.95 -2.92
N LEU A 228 10.33 -26.89 -2.87
CA LEU A 228 11.54 -26.76 -3.69
C LEU A 228 12.79 -27.31 -2.99
N SER A 229 12.72 -27.55 -1.67
CA SER A 229 13.85 -28.04 -0.89
C SER A 229 13.88 -29.55 -0.85
N LEU A 230 15.10 -30.12 -0.93
CA LEU A 230 15.34 -31.54 -0.62
C LEU A 230 15.78 -31.64 0.84
N PRO A 231 15.08 -32.41 1.69
CA PRO A 231 15.54 -32.62 3.06
C PRO A 231 16.89 -33.37 3.07
N GLU A 232 17.78 -32.99 3.98
CA GLU A 232 19.01 -33.74 4.19
C GLU A 232 18.67 -35.21 4.53
N GLN A 233 19.25 -36.14 3.78
CA GLN A 233 19.16 -37.54 4.15
C GLN A 233 20.05 -37.74 5.39
N VAL A 234 19.41 -37.83 6.55
CA VAL A 234 20.10 -38.23 7.78
C VAL A 234 20.53 -39.67 7.59
N SER A 235 21.85 -39.85 7.36
CA SER A 235 22.51 -41.17 7.28
C SER A 235 22.66 -41.80 8.66
#